data_14b3e9cd3d1818c4c4473142655f8b0f
#
_entry.id   14b3e9cd3d1818c4c4473142655f8b0f
#
_cell.length_a   1.000
_cell.length_b   1.000
_cell.length_c   1.000
_cell.angle_alpha   90.00
_cell.angle_beta   90.00
_cell.angle_gamma   90.00
#
_symmetry.space_group_name_H-M   'P 1'
#
loop_
_entity.id
_entity.type
_entity.pdbx_description
1 polymer ?
#
loop_
_entity_poly.entity_id
_entity_poly.type
_entity_poly.pdbx_seq_one_letter_code
_entity_poly.pdbx_strand_id
1 'polypeptide(L)'
;MLDAIKAHLNMSKNADFARYLGISSQAVSNWYARNTFDAELIYTKCDFINPAWLLTGIGEMLKDAHSSTPEKKESEDYNDKDKKNNTLDQNITDKSSPICATSQLPSVGTPYYDVDFIGGFDEVFNSQVSVPTTNIVIRGFEKANLWCNVTGHSMEPKINHGDIIALRRCTLNDIQYGEIYAVVLDTIRTIKILRRSSDPTKLRFIPINTESYDEQEFEISRITGIFEVIGSISKFF
;
A
#
# COMPACT_ATOMS: atom_id res chain seq x y z
N MET A 1 -15.87 15.29 0.22
CA MET A 1 -16.16 14.05 0.97
C MET A 1 -16.94 14.31 2.26
N LEU A 2 -16.40 15.00 3.25
CA LEU A 2 -17.09 15.22 4.54
C LEU A 2 -18.50 15.81 4.40
N ASP A 3 -18.72 16.75 3.47
CA ASP A 3 -20.04 17.33 3.24
C ASP A 3 -21.03 16.33 2.65
N ALA A 4 -20.58 15.39 1.81
CA ALA A 4 -21.43 14.33 1.28
C ALA A 4 -21.89 13.37 2.41
N ILE A 5 -20.98 13.00 3.32
CA ILE A 5 -21.29 12.16 4.49
C ILE A 5 -22.28 12.88 5.41
N LYS A 6 -22.03 14.16 5.72
CA LYS A 6 -22.92 14.99 6.54
C LYS A 6 -24.31 15.12 5.92
N ALA A 7 -24.38 15.34 4.61
CA ALA A 7 -25.65 15.42 3.88
C ALA A 7 -26.45 14.12 3.98
N HIS A 8 -25.77 12.96 3.83
CA HIS A 8 -26.41 11.65 3.97
C HIS A 8 -26.95 11.40 5.40
N LEU A 9 -26.21 11.88 6.41
CA LEU A 9 -26.62 11.79 7.82
C LEU A 9 -27.63 12.90 8.23
N ASN A 10 -28.08 13.75 7.29
CA ASN A 10 -28.94 14.91 7.55
C ASN A 10 -28.35 15.89 8.58
N MET A 11 -27.01 16.02 8.61
CA MET A 11 -26.29 16.90 9.55
C MET A 11 -25.73 18.13 8.83
N SER A 12 -26.20 19.32 9.19
CA SER A 12 -25.71 20.57 8.58
C SER A 12 -24.52 21.19 9.34
N LYS A 13 -24.44 20.96 10.67
CA LYS A 13 -23.44 21.57 11.55
C LYS A 13 -22.26 20.63 11.84
N ASN A 14 -21.06 21.20 11.87
CA ASN A 14 -19.85 20.45 12.26
C ASN A 14 -19.94 19.90 13.69
N ALA A 15 -20.64 20.61 14.59
CA ALA A 15 -20.82 20.18 15.97
C ALA A 15 -21.65 18.89 16.10
N ASP A 16 -22.70 18.74 15.26
CA ASP A 16 -23.54 17.54 15.26
C ASP A 16 -22.78 16.35 14.70
N PHE A 17 -22.02 16.57 13.62
CA PHE A 17 -21.15 15.56 13.01
C PHE A 17 -20.03 15.13 13.96
N ALA A 18 -19.41 16.08 14.67
CA ALA A 18 -18.40 15.79 15.70
C ALA A 18 -18.98 14.91 16.83
N ARG A 19 -20.19 15.22 17.29
CA ARG A 19 -20.88 14.43 18.32
C ARG A 19 -21.18 13.01 17.83
N TYR A 20 -21.61 12.87 16.60
CA TYR A 20 -21.86 11.56 15.97
C TYR A 20 -20.58 10.71 15.90
N LEU A 21 -19.47 11.31 15.53
CA LEU A 21 -18.17 10.64 15.44
C LEU A 21 -17.51 10.41 16.82
N GLY A 22 -17.97 11.09 17.88
CA GLY A 22 -17.37 11.01 19.22
C GLY A 22 -16.10 11.84 19.39
N ILE A 23 -15.92 12.91 18.59
CA ILE A 23 -14.77 13.82 18.64
C ILE A 23 -15.20 15.27 18.94
N SER A 24 -14.23 16.16 19.13
CA SER A 24 -14.50 17.56 19.36
C SER A 24 -14.90 18.29 18.06
N SER A 25 -15.74 19.32 18.16
CA SER A 25 -16.08 20.17 17.02
C SER A 25 -14.86 20.88 16.43
N GLN A 26 -13.84 21.14 17.25
CA GLN A 26 -12.57 21.73 16.82
C GLN A 26 -11.80 20.74 15.91
N ALA A 27 -11.83 19.43 16.21
CA ALA A 27 -11.21 18.43 15.37
C ALA A 27 -11.83 18.40 13.97
N VAL A 28 -13.17 18.43 13.88
CA VAL A 28 -13.86 18.52 12.58
C VAL A 28 -13.52 19.81 11.85
N SER A 29 -13.46 20.96 12.55
CA SER A 29 -13.05 22.23 11.94
C SER A 29 -11.60 22.18 11.42
N ASN A 30 -10.70 21.52 12.15
CA ASN A 30 -9.33 21.30 11.70
C ASN A 30 -9.26 20.41 10.46
N TRP A 31 -10.14 19.40 10.35
CA TRP A 31 -10.24 18.58 9.15
C TRP A 31 -10.58 19.41 7.90
N TYR A 32 -11.55 20.32 8.02
CA TYR A 32 -11.89 21.25 6.93
C TYR A 32 -10.73 22.20 6.60
N ALA A 33 -10.08 22.77 7.62
CA ALA A 33 -8.99 23.73 7.43
C ALA A 33 -7.75 23.09 6.76
N ARG A 34 -7.49 21.80 7.05
CA ARG A 34 -6.32 21.07 6.54
C ARG A 34 -6.65 20.19 5.34
N ASN A 35 -7.91 20.14 4.91
CA ASN A 35 -8.41 19.20 3.89
C ASN A 35 -8.05 17.74 4.18
N THR A 36 -8.14 17.34 5.45
CA THR A 36 -7.83 15.97 5.94
C THR A 36 -9.00 15.45 6.77
N PHE A 37 -9.03 14.17 7.06
CA PHE A 37 -9.95 13.54 8.02
C PHE A 37 -9.41 12.19 8.45
N ASP A 38 -9.91 11.66 9.56
CA ASP A 38 -9.60 10.32 10.03
C ASP A 38 -10.50 9.31 9.31
N ALA A 39 -9.93 8.62 8.31
CA ALA A 39 -10.67 7.68 7.48
C ALA A 39 -11.09 6.42 8.28
N GLU A 40 -10.28 5.98 9.23
CA GLU A 40 -10.57 4.82 10.07
C GLU A 40 -11.74 5.11 11.00
N LEU A 41 -11.74 6.27 11.63
CA LEU A 41 -12.83 6.71 12.48
C LEU A 41 -14.14 6.83 11.69
N ILE A 42 -14.10 7.47 10.52
CA ILE A 42 -15.28 7.61 9.66
C ILE A 42 -15.79 6.24 9.22
N TYR A 43 -14.90 5.34 8.77
CA TYR A 43 -15.29 4.00 8.33
C TYR A 43 -15.90 3.17 9.46
N THR A 44 -15.37 3.29 10.69
CA THR A 44 -15.89 2.61 11.88
C THR A 44 -17.27 3.12 12.30
N LYS A 45 -17.52 4.42 12.15
CA LYS A 45 -18.78 5.06 12.59
C LYS A 45 -19.86 5.10 11.50
N CYS A 46 -19.45 5.02 10.24
CA CYS A 46 -20.33 5.15 9.06
C CYS A 46 -20.25 3.84 8.24
N ASP A 47 -20.85 2.77 8.76
CA ASP A 47 -20.84 1.42 8.18
C ASP A 47 -21.47 1.33 6.78
N PHE A 48 -22.28 2.32 6.40
CA PHE A 48 -22.89 2.44 5.08
C PHE A 48 -21.92 2.93 3.99
N ILE A 49 -20.74 3.44 4.35
CA ILE A 49 -19.80 4.03 3.40
C ILE A 49 -19.02 2.95 2.66
N ASN A 50 -18.98 3.09 1.34
CA ASN A 50 -18.08 2.32 0.49
C ASN A 50 -16.61 2.70 0.81
N PRO A 51 -15.78 1.74 1.27
CA PRO A 51 -14.40 2.03 1.64
C PRO A 51 -13.57 2.58 0.47
N ALA A 52 -13.81 2.10 -0.76
CA ALA A 52 -13.12 2.61 -1.93
C ALA A 52 -13.44 4.09 -2.17
N TRP A 53 -14.71 4.49 -2.04
CA TRP A 53 -15.10 5.89 -2.14
C TRP A 53 -14.51 6.74 -1.00
N LEU A 54 -14.48 6.23 0.22
CA LEU A 54 -13.93 6.96 1.37
C LEU A 54 -12.43 7.26 1.20
N LEU A 55 -11.68 6.33 0.58
CA LEU A 55 -10.24 6.48 0.37
C LEU A 55 -9.89 7.26 -0.88
N THR A 56 -10.73 7.18 -1.93
CA THR A 56 -10.38 7.72 -3.25
C THR A 56 -11.22 8.94 -3.67
N GLY A 57 -12.40 9.09 -3.10
CA GLY A 57 -13.39 10.07 -3.53
C GLY A 57 -14.08 9.73 -4.86
N ILE A 58 -13.82 8.55 -5.43
CA ILE A 58 -14.32 8.11 -6.74
C ILE A 58 -15.35 6.99 -6.56
N GLY A 59 -16.41 7.00 -7.37
CA GLY A 59 -17.48 6.00 -7.34
C GLY A 59 -18.64 6.35 -6.41
N GLU A 60 -19.47 5.36 -6.07
CA GLU A 60 -20.62 5.54 -5.19
C GLU A 60 -20.22 5.58 -3.73
N MET A 61 -20.75 6.59 -3.00
CA MET A 61 -20.50 6.78 -1.57
C MET A 61 -21.04 5.64 -0.71
N LEU A 62 -22.17 5.07 -1.11
CA LEU A 62 -22.86 4.02 -0.36
C LEU A 62 -22.36 2.63 -0.78
N LYS A 63 -22.35 1.70 0.16
CA LYS A 63 -22.18 0.27 -0.15
C LYS A 63 -23.41 -0.22 -0.91
N ASP A 64 -23.20 -0.96 -1.99
CA ASP A 64 -24.31 -1.63 -2.68
C ASP A 64 -24.99 -2.61 -1.73
N ALA A 65 -26.33 -2.58 -1.68
CA ALA A 65 -27.14 -3.40 -0.80
C ALA A 65 -27.09 -4.92 -1.12
N HIS A 66 -26.24 -5.35 -2.07
CA HIS A 66 -26.13 -6.72 -2.56
C HIS A 66 -24.81 -7.46 -2.26
N SER A 67 -24.02 -7.00 -1.30
CA SER A 67 -22.79 -7.70 -0.90
C SER A 67 -22.87 -8.23 0.53
N SER A 68 -23.89 -9.02 0.82
CA SER A 68 -23.88 -9.93 1.97
C SER A 68 -24.04 -11.35 1.44
N THR A 69 -22.94 -12.08 1.38
CA THR A 69 -22.89 -13.51 1.12
C THR A 69 -23.51 -14.28 2.29
N PRO A 70 -24.27 -15.32 2.03
CA PRO A 70 -23.95 -16.58 2.66
C PRO A 70 -23.93 -17.78 1.70
N GLU A 71 -23.20 -18.77 2.14
CA GLU A 71 -22.89 -20.03 1.51
C GLU A 71 -24.09 -20.91 1.09
N LYS A 72 -23.84 -21.68 -0.01
CA LYS A 72 -24.31 -23.04 -0.34
C LYS A 72 -25.77 -23.32 -0.64
N LYS A 73 -26.06 -23.79 -1.86
CA LYS A 73 -26.26 -25.19 -2.22
C LYS A 73 -26.59 -25.35 -3.69
N GLU A 74 -26.06 -26.44 -4.24
CA GLU A 74 -26.28 -27.00 -5.56
C GLU A 74 -27.77 -27.28 -5.89
N SER A 75 -28.13 -27.07 -7.14
CA SER A 75 -28.78 -28.12 -7.97
C SER A 75 -29.08 -27.62 -9.38
N GLU A 76 -28.85 -28.51 -10.31
CA GLU A 76 -29.02 -28.50 -11.75
C GLU A 76 -30.45 -28.11 -12.21
N ASP A 77 -30.62 -27.43 -13.33
CA ASP A 77 -31.13 -28.06 -14.55
C ASP A 77 -31.31 -27.07 -15.74
N TYR A 78 -31.29 -27.63 -16.91
CA TYR A 78 -31.33 -27.21 -18.30
C TYR A 78 -32.43 -26.22 -18.73
N ASN A 79 -32.14 -25.35 -19.67
CA ASN A 79 -32.62 -25.14 -21.05
C ASN A 79 -32.77 -23.66 -21.49
N ASP A 80 -31.97 -23.31 -22.45
CA ASP A 80 -32.17 -22.90 -23.86
C ASP A 80 -33.05 -21.66 -24.22
N LYS A 81 -32.46 -20.87 -25.07
CA LYS A 81 -32.91 -19.95 -26.13
C LYS A 81 -32.86 -18.43 -25.91
N ASP A 82 -31.90 -17.90 -26.67
CA ASP A 82 -31.96 -16.68 -27.51
C ASP A 82 -32.58 -15.38 -26.98
N LYS A 83 -31.73 -14.37 -26.82
CA LYS A 83 -31.71 -13.15 -27.66
C LYS A 83 -30.60 -12.18 -27.30
N LYS A 84 -29.94 -11.74 -28.34
CA LYS A 84 -28.99 -10.62 -28.47
C LYS A 84 -29.41 -9.39 -27.67
N ASN A 85 -28.47 -8.79 -26.93
CA ASN A 85 -28.03 -7.39 -27.17
C ASN A 85 -26.79 -7.03 -26.38
N ASN A 86 -25.90 -6.33 -27.05
CA ASN A 86 -24.68 -5.72 -26.64
C ASN A 86 -24.75 -5.02 -25.28
N THR A 87 -23.84 -5.40 -24.37
CA THR A 87 -23.17 -4.45 -23.45
C THR A 87 -21.81 -5.03 -23.15
N LEU A 88 -20.79 -4.22 -23.35
CA LEU A 88 -19.37 -4.55 -23.17
C LEU A 88 -19.07 -4.82 -21.70
N ASP A 89 -19.12 -6.08 -21.30
CA ASP A 89 -18.43 -6.55 -20.10
C ASP A 89 -17.03 -7.02 -20.52
N GLN A 90 -16.06 -6.20 -20.25
CA GLN A 90 -14.66 -6.59 -20.39
C GLN A 90 -14.24 -7.46 -19.21
N ASN A 91 -14.55 -8.76 -19.30
CA ASN A 91 -13.82 -9.77 -18.54
C ASN A 91 -12.39 -9.82 -19.07
N ILE A 92 -11.46 -9.20 -18.32
CA ILE A 92 -10.03 -9.27 -18.59
C ILE A 92 -9.52 -10.64 -18.11
N THR A 93 -9.75 -11.66 -18.90
CA THR A 93 -9.01 -12.93 -18.88
C THR A 93 -8.28 -13.11 -20.22
N ASP A 94 -7.69 -12.02 -20.73
CA ASP A 94 -6.92 -12.09 -21.95
C ASP A 94 -5.44 -12.27 -21.61
N LYS A 95 -4.86 -13.37 -22.10
CA LYS A 95 -3.44 -13.70 -21.99
C LYS A 95 -2.52 -12.71 -22.74
N SER A 96 -3.09 -11.68 -23.36
CA SER A 96 -2.40 -10.63 -24.10
C SER A 96 -2.16 -9.33 -23.31
N SER A 97 -2.56 -9.27 -22.02
CA SER A 97 -2.30 -8.10 -21.16
C SER A 97 -0.81 -7.84 -21.02
N PRO A 98 -0.35 -6.59 -21.08
CA PRO A 98 1.07 -6.26 -20.97
C PRO A 98 1.63 -6.78 -19.63
N ILE A 99 2.88 -7.27 -19.67
CA ILE A 99 3.56 -7.79 -18.48
C ILE A 99 3.80 -6.67 -17.47
N CYS A 100 3.95 -5.44 -17.95
CA CYS A 100 4.15 -4.24 -17.15
C CYS A 100 3.32 -3.09 -17.70
N ALA A 101 2.62 -2.39 -16.82
CA ALA A 101 1.81 -1.21 -17.14
C ALA A 101 1.79 -0.25 -15.95
N THR A 102 1.37 1.00 -16.19
CA THR A 102 1.06 1.96 -15.13
C THR A 102 -0.44 2.25 -15.13
N SER A 103 -1.00 2.53 -13.96
CA SER A 103 -2.40 2.87 -13.79
C SER A 103 -2.55 4.09 -12.89
N GLN A 104 -3.45 4.99 -13.28
CA GLN A 104 -3.88 6.11 -12.44
C GLN A 104 -5.08 5.72 -11.54
N LEU A 105 -5.64 4.52 -11.75
CA LEU A 105 -6.73 4.02 -10.93
C LEU A 105 -6.17 3.49 -9.61
N PRO A 106 -6.59 4.02 -8.43
CA PRO A 106 -6.05 3.61 -7.13
C PRO A 106 -6.25 2.12 -6.80
N SER A 107 -7.23 1.50 -7.43
CA SER A 107 -7.57 0.07 -7.23
C SER A 107 -6.81 -0.89 -8.15
N VAL A 108 -5.98 -0.38 -9.08
CA VAL A 108 -5.29 -1.22 -10.07
C VAL A 108 -3.79 -1.05 -9.93
N GLY A 109 -3.12 -2.12 -9.52
CA GLY A 109 -1.67 -2.16 -9.36
C GLY A 109 -1.21 -1.82 -7.95
N THR A 110 0.10 -1.70 -7.80
CA THR A 110 0.77 -1.38 -6.54
C THR A 110 1.25 0.07 -6.55
N PRO A 111 0.97 0.86 -5.52
CA PRO A 111 1.33 2.27 -5.48
C PRO A 111 2.84 2.49 -5.60
N TYR A 112 3.22 3.43 -6.45
CA TYR A 112 4.57 3.91 -6.60
C TYR A 112 4.70 5.31 -6.00
N TYR A 113 5.65 5.44 -5.10
CA TYR A 113 6.03 6.69 -4.48
C TYR A 113 7.37 7.13 -5.06
N ASP A 114 7.39 8.31 -5.67
CA ASP A 114 8.63 8.91 -6.21
C ASP A 114 9.47 9.49 -5.08
N VAL A 115 9.82 8.63 -4.14
CA VAL A 115 10.66 8.95 -2.99
C VAL A 115 11.75 7.90 -2.85
N ASP A 116 12.88 8.33 -2.30
CA ASP A 116 13.97 7.43 -1.97
C ASP A 116 13.73 6.70 -0.66
N PHE A 117 13.97 5.38 -0.63
CA PHE A 117 13.80 4.60 0.58
C PHE A 117 14.68 5.10 1.72
N ILE A 118 15.92 5.50 1.44
CA ILE A 118 16.90 5.90 2.45
C ILE A 118 16.63 7.32 2.96
N GLY A 119 16.26 8.26 2.07
CA GLY A 119 16.17 9.69 2.39
C GLY A 119 14.74 10.24 2.60
N GLY A 120 13.73 9.67 1.93
CA GLY A 120 12.39 10.28 1.86
C GLY A 120 11.24 9.44 2.42
N PHE A 121 11.52 8.25 2.90
CA PHE A 121 10.50 7.26 3.22
C PHE A 121 9.62 7.58 4.46
N ASP A 122 10.10 8.44 5.38
CA ASP A 122 9.31 8.88 6.55
C ASP A 122 8.08 9.67 6.15
N GLU A 123 8.17 10.40 5.05
CA GLU A 123 7.03 11.17 4.53
C GLU A 123 5.92 10.26 4.02
N VAL A 124 6.25 9.06 3.55
CA VAL A 124 5.27 8.08 3.06
C VAL A 124 4.50 7.42 4.20
N PHE A 125 5.14 7.17 5.35
CA PHE A 125 4.54 6.41 6.45
C PHE A 125 4.11 7.25 7.66
N ASN A 126 4.75 8.40 7.88
CA ASN A 126 4.47 9.26 9.04
C ASN A 126 3.63 10.49 8.70
N SER A 127 3.55 10.89 7.44
CA SER A 127 2.63 11.96 7.01
C SER A 127 1.47 11.34 6.24
N GLN A 128 0.25 11.68 6.67
CA GLN A 128 -1.01 11.35 5.98
C GLN A 128 -1.13 12.01 4.58
N VAL A 129 -0.04 12.43 3.97
CA VAL A 129 -0.02 13.31 2.78
C VAL A 129 0.75 12.74 1.60
N SER A 130 1.42 11.60 1.74
CA SER A 130 2.13 11.04 0.58
C SER A 130 1.14 10.36 -0.37
N VAL A 131 0.73 11.09 -1.40
CA VAL A 131 -0.09 10.55 -2.49
C VAL A 131 0.84 9.79 -3.44
N PRO A 132 0.53 8.53 -3.79
CA PRO A 132 1.31 7.82 -4.79
C PRO A 132 1.29 8.56 -6.13
N THR A 133 2.41 8.62 -6.79
CA THR A 133 2.55 9.30 -8.09
C THR A 133 1.76 8.56 -9.18
N THR A 134 1.78 7.23 -9.11
CA THR A 134 1.04 6.32 -10.02
C THR A 134 0.99 4.93 -9.38
N ASN A 135 0.28 4.00 -9.99
CA ASN A 135 0.36 2.59 -9.65
C ASN A 135 1.11 1.81 -10.73
N ILE A 136 1.97 0.90 -10.32
CA ILE A 136 2.70 -0.01 -11.20
C ILE A 136 1.97 -1.35 -11.21
N VAL A 137 1.66 -1.85 -12.39
CA VAL A 137 1.02 -3.14 -12.61
C VAL A 137 2.04 -4.07 -13.24
N ILE A 138 2.57 -5.00 -12.48
CA ILE A 138 3.48 -6.04 -13.01
C ILE A 138 2.96 -7.38 -12.54
N ARG A 139 2.76 -8.30 -13.49
CA ARG A 139 2.36 -9.67 -13.19
C ARG A 139 3.43 -10.37 -12.35
N GLY A 140 3.03 -11.01 -11.27
CA GLY A 140 3.93 -11.66 -10.32
C GLY A 140 4.34 -10.80 -9.12
N PHE A 141 3.95 -9.52 -9.10
CA PHE A 141 4.22 -8.58 -8.01
C PHE A 141 2.97 -8.18 -7.21
N GLU A 142 1.91 -8.97 -7.29
CA GLU A 142 0.63 -8.71 -6.63
C GLU A 142 0.76 -8.67 -5.09
N LYS A 143 1.84 -9.26 -4.56
CA LYS A 143 2.16 -9.25 -3.13
C LYS A 143 2.91 -8.00 -2.67
N ALA A 144 3.35 -7.14 -3.60
CA ALA A 144 3.99 -5.88 -3.23
C ALA A 144 2.97 -4.94 -2.59
N ASN A 145 3.39 -4.24 -1.54
CA ASN A 145 2.58 -3.20 -0.92
C ASN A 145 2.86 -1.82 -1.51
N LEU A 146 4.09 -1.62 -2.00
CA LEU A 146 4.51 -0.36 -2.62
C LEU A 146 5.76 -0.53 -3.47
N TRP A 147 6.01 0.48 -4.31
CA TRP A 147 7.25 0.70 -5.04
C TRP A 147 7.87 2.02 -4.61
N CYS A 148 9.20 2.10 -4.52
CA CYS A 148 9.95 3.32 -4.25
C CYS A 148 11.33 3.28 -4.89
N ASN A 149 12.02 4.43 -4.92
CA ASN A 149 13.37 4.53 -5.48
C ASN A 149 14.43 4.06 -4.47
N VAL A 150 15.61 3.74 -5.00
CA VAL A 150 16.81 3.38 -4.22
C VAL A 150 17.94 4.32 -4.56
N THR A 151 18.61 4.84 -3.53
CA THR A 151 19.92 5.48 -3.65
C THR A 151 20.97 4.68 -2.91
N GLY A 152 22.24 4.87 -3.30
CA GLY A 152 23.38 4.15 -2.72
C GLY A 152 23.82 2.95 -3.56
N HIS A 153 25.00 2.43 -3.24
CA HIS A 153 25.73 1.45 -4.06
C HIS A 153 26.01 0.15 -3.30
N SER A 154 25.51 0.01 -2.08
CA SER A 154 25.86 -1.12 -1.21
C SER A 154 25.27 -2.46 -1.66
N MET A 155 24.25 -2.43 -2.53
CA MET A 155 23.57 -3.63 -3.04
C MET A 155 23.87 -3.89 -4.53
N GLU A 156 24.77 -3.12 -5.11
CA GLU A 156 25.27 -3.37 -6.46
C GLU A 156 26.06 -4.69 -6.53
N PRO A 157 25.98 -5.39 -7.67
CA PRO A 157 25.27 -5.04 -8.91
C PRO A 157 23.81 -5.53 -8.95
N LYS A 158 23.27 -6.09 -7.88
CA LYS A 158 21.92 -6.69 -7.89
C LYS A 158 20.80 -5.65 -7.80
N ILE A 159 21.01 -4.60 -7.03
CA ILE A 159 20.15 -3.42 -6.97
C ILE A 159 21.07 -2.21 -7.12
N ASN A 160 20.84 -1.44 -8.17
CA ASN A 160 21.71 -0.31 -8.50
C ASN A 160 21.15 1.00 -7.99
N HIS A 161 22.02 1.99 -7.85
CA HIS A 161 21.60 3.36 -7.61
C HIS A 161 20.60 3.82 -8.69
N GLY A 162 19.46 4.35 -8.28
CA GLY A 162 18.41 4.81 -9.19
C GLY A 162 17.37 3.74 -9.57
N ASP A 163 17.54 2.48 -9.16
CA ASP A 163 16.54 1.45 -9.36
C ASP A 163 15.25 1.76 -8.59
N ILE A 164 14.15 1.18 -9.06
CA ILE A 164 12.87 1.17 -8.35
C ILE A 164 12.68 -0.24 -7.75
N ILE A 165 12.37 -0.34 -6.46
CA ILE A 165 12.17 -1.62 -5.77
C ILE A 165 10.71 -1.84 -5.38
N ALA A 166 10.28 -3.10 -5.47
CA ALA A 166 9.01 -3.58 -4.94
C ALA A 166 9.18 -4.06 -3.51
N LEU A 167 8.41 -3.51 -2.60
CA LEU A 167 8.47 -3.80 -1.17
C LEU A 167 7.21 -4.52 -0.70
N ARG A 168 7.40 -5.63 0.01
CA ARG A 168 6.36 -6.36 0.72
C ARG A 168 6.58 -6.19 2.23
N ARG A 169 5.60 -5.61 2.91
CA ARG A 169 5.65 -5.48 4.37
C ARG A 169 5.67 -6.86 5.02
N CYS A 170 6.53 -7.03 6.00
CA CYS A 170 6.68 -8.27 6.75
C CYS A 170 6.99 -7.97 8.23
N THR A 171 7.08 -9.01 9.02
CA THR A 171 7.48 -8.95 10.43
C THR A 171 8.83 -9.65 10.63
N LEU A 172 9.41 -9.49 11.82
CA LEU A 172 10.66 -10.18 12.17
C LEU A 172 10.54 -11.70 12.08
N ASN A 173 9.34 -12.24 12.27
CA ASN A 173 9.09 -13.70 12.18
C ASN A 173 9.06 -14.21 10.73
N ASP A 174 8.90 -13.31 9.76
CA ASP A 174 8.84 -13.65 8.34
C ASP A 174 10.21 -13.64 7.67
N ILE A 175 11.28 -13.30 8.42
CA ILE A 175 12.63 -13.17 7.86
C ILE A 175 13.14 -14.53 7.37
N GLN A 176 13.43 -14.60 6.08
CA GLN A 176 14.20 -15.67 5.46
C GLN A 176 15.66 -15.22 5.33
N TYR A 177 16.54 -15.85 6.10
CA TYR A 177 17.95 -15.45 6.12
C TYR A 177 18.63 -15.71 4.79
N GLY A 178 19.20 -14.68 4.22
CA GLY A 178 19.84 -14.71 2.90
C GLY A 178 19.08 -13.91 1.84
N GLU A 179 17.85 -13.51 2.12
CA GLU A 179 17.07 -12.65 1.26
C GLU A 179 17.31 -11.17 1.56
N ILE A 180 16.90 -10.29 0.64
CA ILE A 180 17.12 -8.84 0.70
C ILE A 180 15.94 -8.19 1.39
N TYR A 181 16.25 -7.34 2.35
CA TYR A 181 15.27 -6.56 3.11
C TYR A 181 15.61 -5.08 3.10
N ALA A 182 14.57 -4.28 2.98
CA ALA A 182 14.58 -2.86 3.27
C ALA A 182 14.16 -2.69 4.73
N VAL A 183 15.04 -2.18 5.57
CA VAL A 183 14.88 -2.12 7.02
C VAL A 183 14.92 -0.68 7.49
N VAL A 184 13.93 -0.31 8.31
CA VAL A 184 13.84 0.96 9.01
C VAL A 184 14.30 0.74 10.45
N LEU A 185 15.40 1.35 10.82
CA LEU A 185 15.86 1.42 12.19
C LEU A 185 15.48 2.79 12.79
N ASP A 186 15.71 2.95 14.06
CA ASP A 186 15.42 4.17 14.81
C ASP A 186 16.09 5.43 14.23
N THR A 187 17.30 5.29 13.65
CA THR A 187 18.11 6.41 13.16
C THR A 187 18.45 6.34 11.66
N ILE A 188 18.37 5.17 11.07
CA ILE A 188 18.77 4.96 9.67
C ILE A 188 17.81 4.02 8.94
N ARG A 189 17.82 4.10 7.62
CA ARG A 189 17.19 3.12 6.72
C ARG A 189 18.25 2.50 5.84
N THR A 190 18.08 1.23 5.57
CA THR A 190 19.08 0.51 4.79
C THR A 190 18.46 -0.67 4.04
N ILE A 191 19.07 -1.04 2.93
CA ILE A 191 18.72 -2.23 2.17
C ILE A 191 19.91 -3.17 2.24
N LYS A 192 19.70 -4.37 2.77
CA LYS A 192 20.76 -5.37 2.99
C LYS A 192 20.22 -6.79 2.89
N ILE A 193 21.12 -7.73 2.72
CA ILE A 193 20.84 -9.14 2.99
C ILE A 193 20.84 -9.32 4.51
N LEU A 194 19.79 -9.95 5.06
CA LEU A 194 19.73 -10.24 6.47
C LEU A 194 20.24 -11.67 6.77
N ARG A 195 21.07 -11.77 7.79
CA ARG A 195 21.59 -13.04 8.31
C ARG A 195 21.49 -13.08 9.84
N ARG A 196 21.51 -14.27 10.39
CA ARG A 196 21.64 -14.47 11.85
C ARG A 196 22.98 -13.95 12.33
N SER A 197 22.98 -13.28 13.48
CA SER A 197 24.18 -13.01 14.25
C SER A 197 24.48 -14.18 15.21
N SER A 198 25.70 -14.25 15.71
CA SER A 198 26.07 -15.09 16.86
C SER A 198 25.39 -14.60 18.15
N ASP A 199 25.09 -13.32 18.24
CA ASP A 199 24.29 -12.70 19.29
C ASP A 199 22.79 -12.81 18.93
N PRO A 200 21.94 -13.52 19.71
CA PRO A 200 20.54 -13.70 19.39
C PRO A 200 19.71 -12.40 19.47
N THR A 201 20.26 -11.33 20.07
CA THR A 201 19.61 -10.02 20.14
C THR A 201 19.86 -9.15 18.91
N LYS A 202 20.73 -9.62 17.97
CA LYS A 202 21.17 -8.87 16.79
C LYS A 202 20.88 -9.60 15.48
N LEU A 203 20.86 -8.82 14.41
CA LEU A 203 20.90 -9.29 13.03
C LEU A 203 22.14 -8.74 12.32
N ARG A 204 22.67 -9.53 11.40
CA ARG A 204 23.74 -9.13 10.49
C ARG A 204 23.13 -8.59 9.21
N PHE A 205 23.61 -7.42 8.80
CA PHE A 205 23.20 -6.66 7.62
C PHE A 205 24.34 -6.67 6.62
N ILE A 206 24.20 -7.49 5.59
CA ILE A 206 25.29 -7.78 4.66
C ILE A 206 25.06 -7.04 3.33
N PRO A 207 26.00 -6.19 2.89
CA PRO A 207 25.98 -5.60 1.56
C PRO A 207 26.31 -6.65 0.49
N ILE A 208 25.89 -6.42 -0.76
CA ILE A 208 26.36 -7.19 -1.90
C ILE A 208 27.71 -6.66 -2.39
N ASN A 209 27.84 -5.32 -2.43
CA ASN A 209 29.10 -4.65 -2.75
C ASN A 209 30.05 -4.68 -1.55
N THR A 210 30.73 -5.80 -1.36
CA THR A 210 31.68 -5.99 -0.23
C THR A 210 33.04 -5.34 -0.47
N GLU A 211 33.32 -4.84 -1.67
CA GLU A 211 34.56 -4.12 -1.97
C GLU A 211 34.58 -2.73 -1.29
N SER A 212 33.41 -2.09 -1.17
CA SER A 212 33.28 -0.73 -0.68
C SER A 212 32.48 -0.61 0.61
N TYR A 213 31.82 -1.68 1.06
CA TYR A 213 30.93 -1.66 2.20
C TYR A 213 31.13 -2.88 3.10
N ASP A 214 31.30 -2.64 4.38
CA ASP A 214 31.41 -3.69 5.39
C ASP A 214 30.03 -4.16 5.85
N GLU A 215 29.95 -5.41 6.33
CA GLU A 215 28.79 -5.87 7.07
C GLU A 215 28.66 -5.15 8.41
N GLN A 216 27.42 -5.02 8.86
CA GLN A 216 27.10 -4.38 10.13
C GLN A 216 26.15 -5.25 10.94
N GLU A 217 26.18 -5.09 12.25
CA GLU A 217 25.22 -5.72 13.15
C GLU A 217 24.40 -4.66 13.89
N PHE A 218 23.09 -4.87 13.92
CA PHE A 218 22.19 -4.01 14.66
C PHE A 218 21.31 -4.84 15.59
N GLU A 219 20.97 -4.26 16.72
CA GLU A 219 20.02 -4.84 17.66
C GLU A 219 18.63 -4.92 17.04
N ILE A 220 17.94 -6.04 17.23
CA ILE A 220 16.58 -6.27 16.75
C ILE A 220 15.60 -5.24 17.31
N SER A 221 15.83 -4.80 18.56
CA SER A 221 15.02 -3.78 19.24
C SER A 221 15.01 -2.42 18.54
N ARG A 222 16.01 -2.12 17.71
CA ARG A 222 16.11 -0.89 16.94
C ARG A 222 15.28 -0.91 15.63
N ILE A 223 14.79 -2.08 15.23
CA ILE A 223 14.03 -2.23 13.98
C ILE A 223 12.59 -1.76 14.23
N THR A 224 12.20 -0.68 13.55
CA THR A 224 10.85 -0.10 13.60
C THR A 224 9.99 -0.51 12.41
N GLY A 225 10.61 -0.93 11.31
CA GLY A 225 9.91 -1.43 10.13
C GLY A 225 10.79 -2.33 9.29
N ILE A 226 10.17 -3.35 8.68
CA ILE A 226 10.86 -4.28 7.81
C ILE A 226 10.01 -4.63 6.60
N PHE A 227 10.66 -4.66 5.44
CA PHE A 227 10.05 -4.98 4.16
C PHE A 227 10.96 -5.92 3.39
N GLU A 228 10.40 -6.97 2.85
CA GLU A 228 11.10 -7.81 1.90
C GLU A 228 11.17 -7.12 0.54
N VAL A 229 12.34 -7.11 -0.08
CA VAL A 229 12.51 -6.63 -1.45
C VAL A 229 12.22 -7.79 -2.40
N ILE A 230 11.04 -7.78 -3.00
CA ILE A 230 10.60 -8.90 -3.86
C ILE A 230 10.99 -8.72 -5.33
N GLY A 231 11.55 -7.59 -5.70
CA GLY A 231 12.11 -7.34 -7.02
C GLY A 231 12.50 -5.89 -7.25
N SER A 232 13.11 -5.63 -8.39
CA SER A 232 13.54 -4.30 -8.82
C SER A 232 13.32 -4.08 -10.31
N ILE A 233 13.20 -2.81 -10.68
CA ILE A 233 13.20 -2.30 -12.06
C ILE A 233 14.43 -1.44 -12.21
N SER A 234 15.35 -1.84 -13.07
CA SER A 234 16.57 -1.07 -13.35
C SER A 234 16.34 -0.04 -14.46
N LYS A 235 16.86 1.16 -14.24
CA LYS A 235 16.91 2.23 -15.23
C LYS A 235 18.31 2.23 -15.86
N PHE A 236 18.36 2.25 -17.17
CA PHE A 236 19.60 2.45 -17.93
C PHE A 236 19.68 3.92 -18.33
N PHE A 237 20.73 4.59 -17.92
CA PHE A 237 21.02 5.98 -18.26
C PHE A 237 22.20 6.05 -19.23
#